data_43af3485e0d49b535586d8a3b830d80d
#
_entry.id   43af3485e0d49b535586d8a3b830d80d
#
_cell.length_a   1.000
_cell.length_b   1.000
_cell.length_c   1.000
_cell.angle_alpha   90.00
_cell.angle_beta   90.00
_cell.angle_gamma   90.00
#
_symmetry.space_group_name_H-M   'P 1'
#
loop_
_entity.id
_entity.type
_entity.pdbx_description
1 polymer ?
#
loop_
_entity_poly.entity_id
_entity_poly.type
_entity_poly.pdbx_seq_one_letter_code
_entity_poly.pdbx_strand_id
1 'polypeptide(L)'
;MTFHAPTDQTTGSIVVACIQTQPAFGDVAANVAHSLTLIDQAAACGARLVVLPELANTGYMFASREEAFRLAEEIPGGSTVAAWAERAARYGLHLVAGITERSGSDLYNSAVVIGPEGYIGTFRKVHLWNEENLFFEPGNLGFPVFHTAIGRIGVAICYDGWFPETYRLCALQGADIVCVPTNWVPIPGQAEAREAMANILAMAAAHTNSIFIACADRVGTERGQLFEGQSLIVSYTGWPVAGPASRDAEDILFAKVDLGEARRKRNWNAFNQVLRDRRSDVYDEMLGSDLKRGWY
;
A
#
# COMPACT_ATOMS: atom_id res chain seq x y z
N MET A 1 31.83 3.23 20.98
CA MET A 1 30.55 2.56 20.69
C MET A 1 30.63 2.02 19.28
N THR A 2 30.80 0.72 19.14
CA THR A 2 30.86 0.03 17.84
C THR A 2 29.43 -0.15 17.34
N PHE A 3 29.06 0.60 16.32
CA PHE A 3 27.81 0.39 15.60
C PHE A 3 27.92 -0.93 14.80
N HIS A 4 27.24 -1.97 15.27
CA HIS A 4 27.00 -3.12 14.45
C HIS A 4 25.87 -2.74 13.47
N ALA A 5 26.23 -2.58 12.19
CA ALA A 5 25.25 -2.54 11.12
C ALA A 5 24.45 -3.85 11.16
N PRO A 6 23.11 -3.82 11.10
CA PRO A 6 22.31 -5.04 10.99
C PRO A 6 22.77 -5.77 9.74
N THR A 7 23.14 -7.04 9.89
CA THR A 7 23.49 -7.92 8.78
C THR A 7 22.31 -8.02 7.82
N ASP A 8 22.51 -7.55 6.62
CA ASP A 8 21.55 -7.60 5.50
C ASP A 8 21.33 -9.08 5.08
N GLN A 9 20.40 -9.76 5.74
CA GLN A 9 20.11 -11.18 5.53
C GLN A 9 18.87 -11.40 4.68
N THR A 10 18.70 -10.69 3.58
CA THR A 10 17.71 -11.05 2.56
C THR A 10 18.40 -11.64 1.34
N THR A 11 18.81 -12.90 1.47
CA THR A 11 19.31 -13.71 0.34
C THR A 11 18.23 -14.69 -0.07
N GLY A 12 17.30 -14.27 -0.92
CA GLY A 12 16.34 -15.18 -1.50
C GLY A 12 15.10 -14.48 -2.08
N SER A 13 14.55 -15.08 -3.13
CA SER A 13 13.28 -14.63 -3.69
C SER A 13 12.13 -15.00 -2.75
N ILE A 14 11.15 -14.10 -2.63
CA ILE A 14 9.88 -14.33 -1.94
C ILE A 14 8.73 -14.30 -2.94
N VAL A 15 7.60 -14.88 -2.56
CA VAL A 15 6.33 -14.70 -3.28
C VAL A 15 5.57 -13.55 -2.61
N VAL A 16 5.23 -12.53 -3.39
CA VAL A 16 4.34 -11.42 -3.03
C VAL A 16 2.99 -11.72 -3.62
N ALA A 17 1.92 -11.55 -2.84
CA ALA A 17 0.54 -11.67 -3.28
C ALA A 17 -0.20 -10.34 -3.10
N CYS A 18 -0.93 -9.90 -4.14
CA CYS A 18 -1.91 -8.83 -4.06
C CYS A 18 -3.31 -9.44 -4.17
N ILE A 19 -4.14 -9.23 -3.16
CA ILE A 19 -5.50 -9.74 -3.10
C ILE A 19 -6.43 -8.64 -3.60
N GLN A 20 -7.10 -8.90 -4.72
CA GLN A 20 -8.20 -8.09 -5.22
C GLN A 20 -9.51 -8.69 -4.74
N THR A 21 -10.30 -7.93 -3.97
CA THR A 21 -11.53 -8.44 -3.35
C THR A 21 -12.67 -7.43 -3.39
N GLN A 22 -13.87 -7.85 -3.02
CA GLN A 22 -15.07 -7.01 -2.95
C GLN A 22 -15.63 -7.00 -1.52
N PRO A 23 -15.13 -6.13 -0.63
CA PRO A 23 -15.68 -6.02 0.72
C PRO A 23 -17.16 -5.58 0.69
N ALA A 24 -17.97 -6.19 1.53
CA ALA A 24 -19.36 -5.77 1.76
C ALA A 24 -19.37 -4.60 2.76
N PHE A 25 -19.98 -3.47 2.36
CA PHE A 25 -20.01 -2.29 3.22
C PHE A 25 -20.65 -2.57 4.57
N GLY A 26 -19.92 -2.25 5.65
CA GLY A 26 -20.39 -2.34 7.03
C GLY A 26 -20.43 -3.74 7.64
N ASP A 27 -20.23 -4.80 6.86
CA ASP A 27 -20.18 -6.17 7.37
C ASP A 27 -18.75 -6.58 7.74
N VAL A 28 -18.24 -6.01 8.83
CA VAL A 28 -16.86 -6.24 9.29
C VAL A 28 -16.58 -7.73 9.50
N ALA A 29 -17.54 -8.46 10.09
CA ALA A 29 -17.33 -9.88 10.40
C ALA A 29 -17.19 -10.72 9.12
N ALA A 30 -18.06 -10.49 8.12
CA ALA A 30 -17.97 -11.19 6.83
C ALA A 30 -16.70 -10.80 6.06
N ASN A 31 -16.35 -9.52 6.03
CA ASN A 31 -15.15 -9.03 5.35
C ASN A 31 -13.87 -9.62 5.96
N VAL A 32 -13.77 -9.65 7.28
CA VAL A 32 -12.63 -10.27 7.97
C VAL A 32 -12.57 -11.76 7.67
N ALA A 33 -13.69 -12.50 7.78
CA ALA A 33 -13.72 -13.94 7.48
C ALA A 33 -13.32 -14.23 6.02
N HIS A 34 -13.80 -13.41 5.07
CA HIS A 34 -13.43 -13.54 3.67
C HIS A 34 -11.95 -13.25 3.44
N SER A 35 -11.42 -12.16 4.02
CA SER A 35 -10.00 -11.82 3.91
C SER A 35 -9.10 -12.93 4.48
N LEU A 36 -9.48 -13.56 5.60
CA LEU A 36 -8.75 -14.70 6.15
C LEU A 36 -8.72 -15.89 5.18
N THR A 37 -9.85 -16.17 4.50
CA THR A 37 -9.90 -17.23 3.48
C THR A 37 -8.95 -16.93 2.32
N LEU A 38 -8.91 -15.69 1.84
CA LEU A 38 -8.02 -15.29 0.75
C LEU A 38 -6.54 -15.30 1.19
N ILE A 39 -6.25 -14.91 2.44
CA ILE A 39 -4.90 -15.04 3.03
C ILE A 39 -4.48 -16.51 3.10
N ASP A 40 -5.39 -17.42 3.54
CA ASP A 40 -5.12 -18.86 3.59
C ASP A 40 -4.79 -19.40 2.19
N GLN A 41 -5.50 -18.96 1.13
CA GLN A 41 -5.22 -19.33 -0.25
C GLN A 41 -3.87 -18.77 -0.73
N ALA A 42 -3.57 -17.51 -0.44
CA ALA A 42 -2.29 -16.91 -0.78
C ALA A 42 -1.12 -17.63 -0.10
N ALA A 43 -1.27 -18.00 1.18
CA ALA A 43 -0.28 -18.77 1.93
C ALA A 43 -0.06 -20.15 1.34
N ALA A 44 -1.13 -20.85 0.91
CA ALA A 44 -1.05 -22.16 0.25
C ALA A 44 -0.26 -22.10 -1.06
N CYS A 45 -0.25 -20.94 -1.75
CA CYS A 45 0.58 -20.67 -2.93
C CYS A 45 1.99 -20.17 -2.59
N GLY A 46 2.37 -20.19 -1.31
CA GLY A 46 3.73 -19.85 -0.85
C GLY A 46 3.98 -18.35 -0.65
N ALA A 47 2.95 -17.52 -0.56
CA ALA A 47 3.10 -16.09 -0.31
C ALA A 47 3.80 -15.83 1.04
N ARG A 48 4.77 -14.92 1.03
CA ARG A 48 5.49 -14.43 2.21
C ARG A 48 5.19 -12.96 2.51
N LEU A 49 4.63 -12.24 1.55
CA LEU A 49 4.05 -10.91 1.71
C LEU A 49 2.69 -10.91 1.03
N VAL A 50 1.67 -10.49 1.75
CA VAL A 50 0.29 -10.38 1.26
C VAL A 50 -0.16 -8.92 1.42
N VAL A 51 -0.79 -8.37 0.39
CA VAL A 51 -1.37 -7.02 0.43
C VAL A 51 -2.87 -7.14 0.21
N LEU A 52 -3.66 -6.52 1.12
CA LEU A 52 -5.11 -6.39 1.04
C LEU A 52 -5.49 -4.95 0.63
N PRO A 53 -6.70 -4.72 0.10
CA PRO A 53 -7.17 -3.40 -0.28
C PRO A 53 -7.27 -2.41 0.88
N GLU A 54 -7.49 -1.15 0.52
CA GLU A 54 -7.86 -0.06 1.42
C GLU A 54 -9.19 -0.34 2.10
N LEU A 55 -9.28 -0.06 3.43
CA LEU A 55 -10.49 -0.26 4.25
C LEU A 55 -11.13 -1.66 4.05
N ALA A 56 -10.28 -2.68 3.96
CA ALA A 56 -10.69 -4.05 3.63
C ALA A 56 -11.65 -4.66 4.65
N ASN A 57 -11.66 -4.15 5.89
CA ASN A 57 -12.55 -4.63 6.95
C ASN A 57 -13.94 -4.02 6.91
N THR A 58 -14.13 -2.79 6.36
CA THR A 58 -15.39 -2.04 6.48
C THR A 58 -16.11 -1.76 5.17
N GLY A 59 -15.40 -1.75 4.04
CA GLY A 59 -15.83 -1.05 2.84
C GLY A 59 -15.47 0.44 2.92
N TYR A 60 -15.83 1.21 1.89
CA TYR A 60 -15.26 2.53 1.63
C TYR A 60 -16.27 3.67 1.68
N MET A 61 -17.48 3.48 1.13
CA MET A 61 -18.47 4.54 0.88
C MET A 61 -19.27 4.88 2.14
N PHE A 62 -18.65 5.53 3.12
CA PHE A 62 -19.34 6.01 4.31
C PHE A 62 -20.32 7.13 3.98
N ALA A 63 -21.47 7.16 4.67
CA ALA A 63 -22.47 8.22 4.54
C ALA A 63 -22.27 9.33 5.60
N SER A 64 -21.53 9.05 6.67
CA SER A 64 -21.25 10.02 7.74
C SER A 64 -20.04 9.62 8.57
N ARG A 65 -19.46 10.59 9.28
CA ARG A 65 -18.39 10.34 10.27
C ARG A 65 -18.86 9.40 11.39
N GLU A 66 -20.13 9.49 11.79
CA GLU A 66 -20.69 8.60 12.81
C GLU A 66 -20.74 7.15 12.34
N GLU A 67 -21.09 6.91 11.06
CA GLU A 67 -21.06 5.58 10.48
C GLU A 67 -19.63 5.00 10.45
N ALA A 68 -18.66 5.79 10.02
CA ALA A 68 -17.24 5.42 10.04
C ALA A 68 -16.76 5.12 11.48
N PHE A 69 -17.16 5.94 12.44
CA PHE A 69 -16.77 5.78 13.85
C PHE A 69 -17.27 4.47 14.47
N ARG A 70 -18.50 4.04 14.12
CA ARG A 70 -19.07 2.79 14.61
C ARG A 70 -18.37 1.54 14.06
N LEU A 71 -17.81 1.65 12.85
CA LEU A 71 -17.15 0.54 12.16
C LEU A 71 -15.64 0.50 12.40
N ALA A 72 -15.07 1.60 12.91
CA ALA A 72 -13.64 1.74 13.13
C ALA A 72 -13.16 0.97 14.36
N GLU A 73 -11.94 0.47 14.29
CA GLU A 73 -11.28 -0.26 15.37
C GLU A 73 -10.07 0.51 15.90
N GLU A 74 -9.74 0.29 17.16
CA GLU A 74 -8.47 0.76 17.74
C GLU A 74 -7.31 -0.13 17.28
N ILE A 75 -6.19 0.48 16.91
CA ILE A 75 -5.00 -0.23 16.48
C ILE A 75 -3.92 -0.11 17.57
N PRO A 76 -3.27 -1.24 17.94
CA PRO A 76 -3.39 -2.61 17.40
C PRO A 76 -4.46 -3.48 18.10
N GLY A 77 -5.24 -2.94 19.03
CA GLY A 77 -6.10 -3.70 19.96
C GLY A 77 -7.38 -4.26 19.33
N GLY A 78 -7.71 -3.93 18.10
CA GLY A 78 -8.92 -4.35 17.43
C GLY A 78 -8.94 -5.82 17.03
N SER A 79 -10.17 -6.38 16.88
CA SER A 79 -10.37 -7.79 16.56
C SER A 79 -9.89 -8.16 15.16
N THR A 80 -9.97 -7.23 14.20
CA THR A 80 -9.48 -7.44 12.84
C THR A 80 -7.97 -7.64 12.82
N VAL A 81 -7.21 -6.76 13.50
CA VAL A 81 -5.75 -6.86 13.59
C VAL A 81 -5.35 -8.17 14.28
N ALA A 82 -6.05 -8.57 15.35
CA ALA A 82 -5.78 -9.82 16.04
C ALA A 82 -5.97 -11.05 15.13
N ALA A 83 -7.07 -11.09 14.35
CA ALA A 83 -7.35 -12.17 13.41
C ALA A 83 -6.33 -12.25 12.26
N TRP A 84 -5.92 -11.12 11.72
CA TRP A 84 -4.88 -11.06 10.70
C TRP A 84 -3.50 -11.46 11.25
N ALA A 85 -3.16 -11.05 12.49
CA ALA A 85 -1.92 -11.42 13.14
C ALA A 85 -1.82 -12.94 13.41
N GLU A 86 -2.93 -13.57 13.77
CA GLU A 86 -3.00 -15.03 13.89
C GLU A 86 -2.63 -15.74 12.59
N ARG A 87 -3.14 -15.25 11.45
CA ARG A 87 -2.81 -15.82 10.13
C ARG A 87 -1.35 -15.56 9.73
N ALA A 88 -0.84 -14.35 9.99
CA ALA A 88 0.55 -14.01 9.75
C ALA A 88 1.50 -14.92 10.53
N ALA A 89 1.22 -15.13 11.81
CA ALA A 89 1.99 -16.04 12.66
C ALA A 89 1.90 -17.49 12.19
N ARG A 90 0.68 -17.98 11.90
CA ARG A 90 0.42 -19.35 11.46
C ARG A 90 1.22 -19.75 10.22
N TYR A 91 1.32 -18.83 9.23
CA TYR A 91 1.96 -19.11 7.96
C TYR A 91 3.36 -18.50 7.82
N GLY A 92 3.84 -17.79 8.82
CA GLY A 92 5.14 -17.12 8.80
C GLY A 92 5.23 -16.04 7.70
N LEU A 93 4.13 -15.34 7.41
CA LEU A 93 4.05 -14.31 6.37
C LEU A 93 3.95 -12.90 6.95
N HIS A 94 4.18 -11.91 6.09
CA HIS A 94 3.90 -10.51 6.37
C HIS A 94 2.62 -10.09 5.66
N LEU A 95 1.86 -9.19 6.28
CA LEU A 95 0.61 -8.66 5.77
C LEU A 95 0.64 -7.13 5.81
N VAL A 96 0.19 -6.50 4.73
CA VAL A 96 -0.15 -5.06 4.68
C VAL A 96 -1.62 -4.96 4.31
N ALA A 97 -2.44 -4.39 5.17
CA ALA A 97 -3.89 -4.40 5.01
C ALA A 97 -4.52 -3.06 5.39
N GLY A 98 -5.39 -2.55 4.51
CA GLY A 98 -6.17 -1.34 4.77
C GLY A 98 -7.24 -1.59 5.83
N ILE A 99 -7.42 -0.63 6.76
CA ILE A 99 -8.33 -0.74 7.90
C ILE A 99 -8.86 0.64 8.29
N THR A 100 -10.11 0.69 8.77
CA THR A 100 -10.68 1.89 9.37
C THR A 100 -10.22 1.99 10.82
N GLU A 101 -9.39 3.00 11.11
CA GLU A 101 -8.78 3.21 12.44
C GLU A 101 -9.55 4.26 13.24
N ARG A 102 -9.75 3.96 14.52
CA ARG A 102 -10.16 4.92 15.55
C ARG A 102 -9.03 5.13 16.55
N SER A 103 -8.69 6.39 16.83
CA SER A 103 -7.72 6.79 17.83
C SER A 103 -8.32 7.86 18.72
N GLY A 104 -8.93 7.45 19.84
CA GLY A 104 -9.76 8.34 20.66
C GLY A 104 -10.98 8.84 19.89
N SER A 105 -11.08 10.16 19.66
CA SER A 105 -12.12 10.81 18.85
C SER A 105 -11.79 10.90 17.36
N ASP A 106 -10.54 10.63 16.99
CA ASP A 106 -10.06 10.79 15.63
C ASP A 106 -10.24 9.50 14.83
N LEU A 107 -10.51 9.67 13.54
CA LEU A 107 -10.64 8.58 12.58
C LEU A 107 -9.58 8.71 11.51
N TYR A 108 -8.99 7.58 11.13
CA TYR A 108 -8.00 7.53 10.05
C TYR A 108 -8.31 6.40 9.07
N ASN A 109 -8.07 6.68 7.81
CA ASN A 109 -7.91 5.65 6.80
C ASN A 109 -6.48 5.13 6.92
N SER A 110 -6.32 3.90 7.39
CA SER A 110 -5.02 3.37 7.82
C SER A 110 -4.68 2.06 7.13
N ALA A 111 -3.41 1.70 7.16
CA ALA A 111 -2.94 0.38 6.81
C ALA A 111 -2.04 -0.16 7.92
N VAL A 112 -2.27 -1.40 8.32
CA VAL A 112 -1.44 -2.10 9.30
C VAL A 112 -0.39 -2.94 8.59
N VAL A 113 0.80 -2.98 9.18
CA VAL A 113 1.87 -3.90 8.81
C VAL A 113 2.00 -4.93 9.91
N ILE A 114 1.84 -6.20 9.57
CA ILE A 114 1.86 -7.33 10.48
C ILE A 114 2.90 -8.32 9.98
N GLY A 115 3.63 -8.93 10.88
CA GLY A 115 4.59 -10.00 10.60
C GLY A 115 4.30 -11.26 11.39
N PRO A 116 5.14 -12.29 11.24
CA PRO A 116 5.00 -13.55 11.98
C PRO A 116 4.98 -13.38 13.49
N GLU A 117 5.65 -12.35 14.01
CA GLU A 117 5.73 -12.04 15.45
C GLU A 117 4.58 -11.11 15.91
N GLY A 118 3.66 -10.73 15.01
CA GLY A 118 2.52 -9.87 15.29
C GLY A 118 2.58 -8.51 14.62
N TYR A 119 1.89 -7.53 15.22
CA TYR A 119 1.81 -6.16 14.73
C TYR A 119 3.19 -5.46 14.73
N ILE A 120 3.54 -4.85 13.59
CA ILE A 120 4.80 -4.13 13.39
C ILE A 120 4.57 -2.62 13.45
N GLY A 121 3.51 -2.12 12.81
CA GLY A 121 3.21 -0.69 12.78
C GLY A 121 2.04 -0.32 11.90
N THR A 122 1.72 0.98 11.87
CA THR A 122 0.60 1.55 11.12
C THR A 122 1.10 2.69 10.23
N PHE A 123 0.52 2.78 9.05
CA PHE A 123 0.54 3.96 8.19
C PHE A 123 -0.86 4.57 8.18
N ARG A 124 -0.97 5.89 8.31
CA ARG A 124 -2.20 6.67 8.17
C ARG A 124 -2.17 7.42 6.85
N LYS A 125 -3.19 7.29 6.01
CA LYS A 125 -3.29 7.94 4.70
C LYS A 125 -3.06 9.44 4.82
N VAL A 126 -2.05 9.95 4.11
CA VAL A 126 -1.64 11.35 4.21
C VAL A 126 -2.52 12.24 3.33
N HIS A 127 -2.85 11.76 2.12
CA HIS A 127 -3.65 12.51 1.17
C HIS A 127 -5.04 11.88 1.05
N LEU A 128 -6.03 12.56 1.61
CA LEU A 128 -7.43 12.13 1.60
C LEU A 128 -8.07 12.43 0.24
N TRP A 129 -8.88 11.49 -0.25
CA TRP A 129 -9.59 11.63 -1.51
C TRP A 129 -11.05 12.04 -1.29
N ASN A 130 -11.51 13.09 -1.99
CA ASN A 130 -12.91 13.51 -2.06
C ASN A 130 -13.60 13.57 -0.68
N GLU A 131 -14.68 12.82 -0.48
CA GLU A 131 -15.49 12.80 0.75
C GLU A 131 -14.76 12.20 1.97
N GLU A 132 -13.63 11.53 1.78
CA GLU A 132 -12.81 11.10 2.92
C GLU A 132 -12.48 12.27 3.86
N ASN A 133 -12.33 13.47 3.31
CA ASN A 133 -12.10 14.70 4.07
C ASN A 133 -13.25 15.08 5.04
N LEU A 134 -14.42 14.46 4.89
CA LEU A 134 -15.56 14.65 5.80
C LEU A 134 -15.54 13.67 6.99
N PHE A 135 -14.80 12.57 6.87
CA PHE A 135 -14.85 11.46 7.80
C PHE A 135 -13.54 11.25 8.54
N PHE A 136 -12.42 11.33 7.84
CA PHE A 136 -11.08 11.01 8.34
C PHE A 136 -10.22 12.24 8.53
N GLU A 137 -9.28 12.13 9.48
CA GLU A 137 -8.18 13.09 9.63
C GLU A 137 -7.03 12.73 8.67
N PRO A 138 -6.33 13.71 8.11
CA PRO A 138 -5.08 13.47 7.40
C PRO A 138 -4.06 12.73 8.27
N GLY A 139 -3.34 11.79 7.68
CA GLY A 139 -2.33 11.02 8.39
C GLY A 139 -1.23 11.87 9.00
N ASN A 140 -0.85 11.55 10.23
CA ASN A 140 0.11 12.31 11.05
C ASN A 140 1.36 11.51 11.44
N LEU A 141 1.57 10.33 10.82
CA LEU A 141 2.74 9.46 11.07
C LEU A 141 3.86 9.62 10.03
N GLY A 142 3.68 10.50 9.04
CA GLY A 142 4.58 10.63 7.89
C GLY A 142 4.56 9.38 7.00
N PHE A 143 5.68 9.09 6.36
CA PHE A 143 5.88 7.92 5.49
C PHE A 143 6.90 6.96 6.10
N PRO A 144 6.55 6.18 7.13
CA PRO A 144 7.47 5.24 7.76
C PRO A 144 7.84 4.09 6.81
N VAL A 145 9.06 3.60 6.94
CA VAL A 145 9.53 2.38 6.29
C VAL A 145 9.79 1.33 7.36
N PHE A 146 9.09 0.21 7.26
CA PHE A 146 9.13 -0.87 8.25
C PHE A 146 10.21 -1.88 7.89
N HIS A 147 11.14 -2.12 8.82
CA HIS A 147 12.20 -3.10 8.64
C HIS A 147 11.69 -4.47 9.06
N THR A 148 11.72 -5.43 8.14
CA THR A 148 11.21 -6.79 8.35
C THR A 148 12.24 -7.83 7.93
N ALA A 149 12.00 -9.09 8.30
CA ALA A 149 12.85 -10.21 7.90
C ALA A 149 12.87 -10.46 6.37
N ILE A 150 11.86 -9.98 5.63
CA ILE A 150 11.77 -10.16 4.18
C ILE A 150 12.26 -8.96 3.37
N GLY A 151 12.53 -7.83 4.02
CA GLY A 151 12.94 -6.58 3.39
C GLY A 151 12.34 -5.36 4.06
N ARG A 152 12.52 -4.19 3.46
CA ARG A 152 12.04 -2.90 3.96
C ARG A 152 10.77 -2.53 3.22
N ILE A 153 9.67 -2.44 3.96
CA ILE A 153 8.32 -2.21 3.43
C ILE A 153 7.93 -0.76 3.68
N GLY A 154 7.74 0.02 2.62
CA GLY A 154 7.01 1.28 2.65
C GLY A 154 5.53 1.02 2.44
N VAL A 155 4.68 1.96 2.87
CA VAL A 155 3.24 1.90 2.68
C VAL A 155 2.73 3.22 2.13
N ALA A 156 1.80 3.15 1.21
CA ALA A 156 0.98 4.27 0.73
C ALA A 156 -0.46 3.77 0.60
N ILE A 157 -1.45 4.66 0.63
CA ILE A 157 -2.84 4.27 0.46
C ILE A 157 -3.45 5.06 -0.69
N CYS A 158 -3.88 4.33 -1.74
CA CYS A 158 -4.69 4.85 -2.84
C CYS A 158 -4.19 6.21 -3.39
N TYR A 159 -4.84 7.33 -3.03
CA TYR A 159 -4.54 8.67 -3.52
C TYR A 159 -3.12 9.18 -3.17
N ASP A 160 -2.48 8.62 -2.13
CA ASP A 160 -1.06 8.90 -1.86
C ASP A 160 -0.17 8.60 -3.08
N GLY A 161 -0.58 7.65 -3.93
CA GLY A 161 0.14 7.27 -5.13
C GLY A 161 0.16 8.32 -6.26
N TRP A 162 -0.65 9.37 -6.18
CA TRP A 162 -0.64 10.50 -7.13
C TRP A 162 0.46 11.52 -6.83
N PHE A 163 1.09 11.41 -5.66
CA PHE A 163 2.15 12.32 -5.22
C PHE A 163 3.51 11.64 -5.37
N PRO A 164 4.36 12.09 -6.31
CA PRO A 164 5.70 11.51 -6.51
C PRO A 164 6.56 11.49 -5.25
N GLU A 165 6.31 12.43 -4.33
CA GLU A 165 6.97 12.57 -3.04
C GLU A 165 6.76 11.32 -2.18
N THR A 166 5.58 10.71 -2.20
CA THR A 166 5.25 9.51 -1.43
C THR A 166 6.25 8.38 -1.68
N TYR A 167 6.41 8.01 -2.94
CA TYR A 167 7.34 6.94 -3.32
C TYR A 167 8.80 7.34 -3.14
N ARG A 168 9.11 8.62 -3.41
CA ARG A 168 10.46 9.16 -3.24
C ARG A 168 10.88 9.13 -1.78
N LEU A 169 10.02 9.53 -0.85
CA LEU A 169 10.30 9.51 0.58
C LEU A 169 10.52 8.09 1.11
N CYS A 170 9.69 7.13 0.66
CA CYS A 170 9.90 5.71 0.98
C CYS A 170 11.24 5.19 0.44
N ALA A 171 11.57 5.49 -0.82
CA ALA A 171 12.81 5.05 -1.46
C ALA A 171 14.06 5.64 -0.79
N LEU A 172 14.02 6.92 -0.42
CA LEU A 172 15.13 7.60 0.29
C LEU A 172 15.36 7.03 1.68
N GLN A 173 14.31 6.53 2.34
CA GLN A 173 14.41 5.79 3.61
C GLN A 173 14.81 4.33 3.42
N GLY A 174 15.00 3.91 2.18
CA GLY A 174 15.54 2.59 1.84
C GLY A 174 14.51 1.51 1.60
N ALA A 175 13.25 1.85 1.35
CA ALA A 175 12.23 0.86 0.99
C ALA A 175 12.71 -0.01 -0.20
N ASP A 176 12.43 -1.30 -0.11
CA ASP A 176 12.62 -2.26 -1.18
C ASP A 176 11.33 -2.42 -1.99
N ILE A 177 10.21 -2.39 -1.30
CA ILE A 177 8.85 -2.45 -1.84
C ILE A 177 7.97 -1.42 -1.15
N VAL A 178 7.04 -0.82 -1.90
CA VAL A 178 5.93 -0.04 -1.36
C VAL A 178 4.64 -0.82 -1.61
N CYS A 179 3.93 -1.17 -0.54
CA CYS A 179 2.63 -1.79 -0.59
C CYS A 179 1.54 -0.71 -0.62
N VAL A 180 0.59 -0.84 -1.53
CA VAL A 180 -0.45 0.15 -1.77
C VAL A 180 -1.83 -0.50 -1.66
N PRO A 181 -2.39 -0.63 -0.44
CA PRO A 181 -3.82 -0.82 -0.27
C PRO A 181 -4.60 0.28 -0.99
N THR A 182 -5.57 -0.08 -1.83
CA THR A 182 -6.26 0.93 -2.64
C THR A 182 -7.71 0.57 -2.93
N ASN A 183 -8.50 1.60 -3.25
CA ASN A 183 -9.88 1.53 -3.75
C ASN A 183 -10.01 2.53 -4.89
N TRP A 184 -9.33 2.24 -6.01
CA TRP A 184 -9.32 3.15 -7.15
C TRP A 184 -10.69 3.31 -7.77
N VAL A 185 -11.01 4.55 -8.10
CA VAL A 185 -12.25 4.93 -8.79
C VAL A 185 -11.92 5.53 -10.16
N PRO A 186 -12.84 5.45 -11.14
CA PRO A 186 -12.64 6.07 -12.42
C PRO A 186 -12.35 7.57 -12.29
N ILE A 187 -11.24 8.03 -12.87
CA ILE A 187 -10.86 9.45 -12.88
C ILE A 187 -11.64 10.16 -13.99
N PRO A 188 -12.23 11.34 -13.72
CA PRO A 188 -12.95 12.11 -14.73
C PRO A 188 -12.09 12.34 -16.00
N GLY A 189 -12.65 12.04 -17.16
CA GLY A 189 -11.98 12.13 -18.44
C GLY A 189 -11.07 10.95 -18.82
N GLN A 190 -10.92 9.96 -17.95
CA GLN A 190 -10.25 8.71 -18.30
C GLN A 190 -11.18 7.84 -19.16
N ALA A 191 -10.65 7.31 -20.26
CA ALA A 191 -11.43 6.41 -21.11
C ALA A 191 -11.58 5.02 -20.44
N GLU A 192 -12.81 4.52 -20.37
CA GLU A 192 -13.15 3.23 -19.72
C GLU A 192 -12.35 2.04 -20.25
N ALA A 193 -11.98 2.06 -21.54
CA ALA A 193 -11.24 0.96 -22.18
C ALA A 193 -9.73 1.01 -21.93
N ARG A 194 -9.23 2.02 -21.20
CA ARG A 194 -7.80 2.16 -20.92
C ARG A 194 -7.43 1.57 -19.56
N GLU A 195 -6.16 1.28 -19.42
CA GLU A 195 -5.55 0.94 -18.14
C GLU A 195 -5.76 2.05 -17.10
N ALA A 196 -6.00 1.69 -15.85
CA ALA A 196 -6.15 2.67 -14.77
C ALA A 196 -4.93 3.59 -14.71
N MET A 197 -5.15 4.91 -14.60
CA MET A 197 -4.06 5.88 -14.50
C MET A 197 -3.13 5.57 -13.33
N ALA A 198 -3.68 5.03 -12.24
CA ALA A 198 -2.93 4.57 -11.08
C ALA A 198 -1.85 3.54 -11.42
N ASN A 199 -2.12 2.62 -12.36
CA ASN A 199 -1.14 1.64 -12.83
C ASN A 199 0.03 2.33 -13.54
N ILE A 200 -0.23 3.31 -14.39
CA ILE A 200 0.79 4.10 -15.08
C ILE A 200 1.65 4.84 -14.06
N LEU A 201 1.03 5.44 -13.04
CA LEU A 201 1.74 6.16 -11.97
C LEU A 201 2.60 5.19 -11.14
N ALA A 202 2.08 4.02 -10.79
CA ALA A 202 2.83 3.00 -10.06
C ALA A 202 4.04 2.50 -10.87
N MET A 203 3.87 2.25 -12.18
CA MET A 203 4.96 1.86 -13.08
C MET A 203 6.05 2.93 -13.16
N ALA A 204 5.66 4.19 -13.36
CA ALA A 204 6.60 5.32 -13.40
C ALA A 204 7.33 5.49 -12.06
N ALA A 205 6.58 5.38 -10.94
CA ALA A 205 7.14 5.50 -9.60
C ALA A 205 8.13 4.37 -9.28
N ALA A 206 7.80 3.11 -9.61
CA ALA A 206 8.68 1.97 -9.42
C ALA A 206 10.02 2.18 -10.14
N HIS A 207 9.99 2.60 -11.41
CA HIS A 207 11.17 2.87 -12.21
C HIS A 207 12.01 4.03 -11.67
N THR A 208 11.38 5.19 -11.45
CA THR A 208 12.09 6.42 -11.06
C THR A 208 12.63 6.38 -9.62
N ASN A 209 12.19 5.43 -8.80
CA ASN A 209 12.66 5.22 -7.43
C ASN A 209 13.44 3.92 -7.25
N SER A 210 13.48 3.05 -8.26
CA SER A 210 14.11 1.71 -8.21
C SER A 210 13.62 0.91 -7.00
N ILE A 211 12.29 0.74 -6.90
CA ILE A 211 11.60 -0.01 -5.86
C ILE A 211 10.56 -0.93 -6.50
N PHE A 212 10.18 -2.00 -5.80
CA PHE A 212 8.98 -2.74 -6.15
C PHE A 212 7.73 -1.98 -5.65
N ILE A 213 6.61 -2.14 -6.34
CA ILE A 213 5.31 -1.62 -5.89
C ILE A 213 4.28 -2.74 -6.02
N ALA A 214 3.45 -2.92 -4.97
CA ALA A 214 2.41 -3.94 -4.91
C ALA A 214 1.08 -3.26 -4.56
N CYS A 215 0.19 -3.13 -5.54
CA CYS A 215 -1.11 -2.47 -5.42
C CYS A 215 -2.20 -3.52 -5.33
N ALA A 216 -2.95 -3.53 -4.22
CA ALA A 216 -4.10 -4.39 -4.02
C ALA A 216 -5.36 -3.52 -4.02
N ASP A 217 -6.19 -3.71 -5.05
CA ASP A 217 -7.42 -2.94 -5.25
C ASP A 217 -8.66 -3.79 -4.96
N ARG A 218 -9.79 -3.13 -4.87
CA ARG A 218 -11.10 -3.75 -4.81
C ARG A 218 -11.82 -3.71 -6.16
N VAL A 219 -12.82 -4.56 -6.30
CA VAL A 219 -13.75 -4.58 -7.43
C VAL A 219 -15.17 -4.30 -7.00
N GLY A 220 -16.07 -4.18 -7.98
CA GLY A 220 -17.51 -4.08 -7.79
C GLY A 220 -17.98 -2.64 -7.59
N THR A 221 -19.24 -2.53 -7.21
CA THR A 221 -19.92 -1.25 -6.95
C THR A 221 -20.42 -1.20 -5.51
N GLU A 222 -20.15 -0.13 -4.80
CA GLU A 222 -20.60 0.09 -3.43
C GLU A 222 -21.32 1.42 -3.33
N ARG A 223 -22.58 1.41 -2.92
CA ARG A 223 -23.44 2.61 -2.82
C ARG A 223 -23.42 3.49 -4.09
N GLY A 224 -23.34 2.87 -5.26
CA GLY A 224 -23.30 3.56 -6.56
C GLY A 224 -21.92 3.95 -7.06
N GLN A 225 -20.87 3.87 -6.24
CA GLN A 225 -19.49 4.08 -6.67
C GLN A 225 -18.92 2.80 -7.27
N LEU A 226 -18.51 2.85 -8.53
CA LEU A 226 -17.75 1.80 -9.21
C LEU A 226 -16.28 1.87 -8.82
N PHE A 227 -15.63 0.72 -8.61
CA PHE A 227 -14.19 0.60 -8.39
C PHE A 227 -13.51 -0.05 -9.58
N GLU A 228 -12.24 0.33 -9.82
CA GLU A 228 -11.49 0.00 -11.03
C GLU A 228 -10.94 -1.43 -11.06
N GLY A 229 -10.68 -2.05 -9.90
CA GLY A 229 -9.88 -3.26 -9.86
C GLY A 229 -8.48 -3.03 -10.39
N GLN A 230 -8.00 -3.94 -11.25
CA GLN A 230 -6.68 -3.81 -11.90
C GLN A 230 -5.49 -3.79 -10.93
N SER A 231 -5.61 -4.53 -9.82
CA SER A 231 -4.45 -4.79 -8.94
C SER A 231 -3.23 -5.20 -9.74
N LEU A 232 -2.03 -4.78 -9.30
CA LEU A 232 -0.80 -5.18 -10.00
C LEU A 232 0.40 -5.23 -9.06
N ILE A 233 1.43 -5.96 -9.49
CA ILE A 233 2.76 -5.97 -8.86
C ILE A 233 3.77 -5.51 -9.90
N VAL A 234 4.50 -4.43 -9.59
CA VAL A 234 5.47 -3.78 -10.48
C VAL A 234 6.88 -4.03 -9.97
N SER A 235 7.79 -4.39 -10.88
CA SER A 235 9.21 -4.51 -10.55
C SER A 235 9.89 -3.14 -10.46
N TYR A 236 11.06 -3.11 -9.85
CA TYR A 236 11.93 -1.92 -9.81
C TYR A 236 12.31 -1.37 -11.21
N THR A 237 12.07 -2.14 -12.26
CA THR A 237 12.27 -1.70 -13.65
C THR A 237 11.11 -0.88 -14.20
N GLY A 238 9.98 -0.82 -13.47
CA GLY A 238 8.76 -0.14 -13.88
C GLY A 238 7.78 -0.99 -14.68
N TRP A 239 8.12 -2.24 -14.96
CA TRP A 239 7.21 -3.15 -15.67
C TRP A 239 6.45 -4.06 -14.71
N PRO A 240 5.17 -4.35 -14.98
CA PRO A 240 4.42 -5.32 -14.21
C PRO A 240 5.06 -6.71 -14.25
N VAL A 241 5.13 -7.37 -13.11
CA VAL A 241 5.54 -8.77 -12.97
C VAL A 241 4.34 -9.67 -12.64
N ALA A 242 3.20 -9.07 -12.26
CA ALA A 242 1.89 -9.70 -12.21
C ALA A 242 0.80 -8.63 -12.38
N GLY A 243 -0.29 -8.98 -13.05
CA GLY A 243 -1.39 -8.06 -13.36
C GLY A 243 -1.14 -7.22 -14.63
N PRO A 244 -2.00 -6.21 -14.92
CA PRO A 244 -3.18 -5.87 -14.13
C PRO A 244 -4.20 -7.01 -14.03
N ALA A 245 -4.85 -7.14 -12.87
CA ALA A 245 -5.98 -8.04 -12.69
C ALA A 245 -7.21 -7.54 -13.48
N SER A 246 -8.28 -8.33 -13.53
CA SER A 246 -9.52 -7.89 -14.17
C SER A 246 -10.18 -6.72 -13.45
N ARG A 247 -11.11 -6.02 -14.10
CA ARG A 247 -11.85 -4.90 -13.51
C ARG A 247 -13.04 -5.33 -12.68
N ASP A 248 -13.49 -6.57 -12.81
CA ASP A 248 -14.81 -6.99 -12.37
C ASP A 248 -14.84 -8.28 -11.54
N ALA A 249 -13.69 -8.91 -11.33
CA ALA A 249 -13.61 -10.17 -10.58
C ALA A 249 -12.58 -10.10 -9.45
N GLU A 250 -12.86 -10.79 -8.35
CA GLU A 250 -11.87 -11.07 -7.32
C GLU A 250 -10.74 -11.92 -7.89
N ASP A 251 -9.52 -11.67 -7.44
CA ASP A 251 -8.32 -12.36 -7.90
C ASP A 251 -7.21 -12.32 -6.84
N ILE A 252 -6.25 -13.21 -6.93
CA ILE A 252 -5.01 -13.16 -6.16
C ILE A 252 -3.83 -13.19 -7.13
N LEU A 253 -3.19 -12.07 -7.30
CA LEU A 253 -1.98 -11.96 -8.11
C LEU A 253 -0.76 -12.46 -7.34
N PHE A 254 0.11 -13.17 -8.00
CA PHE A 254 1.36 -13.66 -7.42
C PHE A 254 2.57 -13.25 -8.25
N ALA A 255 3.62 -12.75 -7.59
CA ALA A 255 4.92 -12.51 -8.19
C ALA A 255 6.04 -13.07 -7.30
N LYS A 256 6.95 -13.82 -7.92
CA LYS A 256 8.21 -14.23 -7.25
C LYS A 256 9.27 -13.18 -7.50
N VAL A 257 9.73 -12.50 -6.46
CA VAL A 257 10.65 -11.35 -6.54
C VAL A 257 11.79 -11.49 -5.52
N ASP A 258 12.95 -10.96 -5.85
CA ASP A 258 14.03 -10.70 -4.89
C ASP A 258 14.03 -9.21 -4.55
N LEU A 259 13.48 -8.86 -3.39
CA LEU A 259 13.36 -7.47 -2.96
C LEU A 259 14.73 -6.76 -2.86
N GLY A 260 15.79 -7.50 -2.57
CA GLY A 260 17.16 -6.97 -2.53
C GLY A 260 17.67 -6.47 -3.89
N GLU A 261 17.09 -6.95 -5.01
CA GLU A 261 17.45 -6.44 -6.35
C GLU A 261 17.14 -4.95 -6.50
N ALA A 262 16.07 -4.44 -5.91
CA ALA A 262 15.73 -3.02 -5.95
C ALA A 262 16.93 -2.16 -5.52
N ARG A 263 17.63 -2.55 -4.46
CA ARG A 263 18.82 -1.83 -3.97
C ARG A 263 20.04 -2.05 -4.84
N ARG A 264 20.31 -3.31 -5.27
CA ARG A 264 21.48 -3.67 -6.06
C ARG A 264 21.45 -3.07 -7.47
N LYS A 265 20.26 -2.84 -8.03
CA LYS A 265 20.04 -2.36 -9.39
C LYS A 265 19.78 -0.87 -9.53
N ARG A 266 19.98 -0.08 -8.46
CA ARG A 266 19.86 1.41 -8.50
C ARG A 266 20.91 2.07 -9.40
N ASN A 267 22.05 1.43 -9.61
CA ASN A 267 23.07 1.87 -10.54
C ASN A 267 22.68 1.41 -11.96
N TRP A 268 22.27 2.34 -12.81
CA TRP A 268 21.88 2.06 -14.18
C TRP A 268 23.09 1.84 -15.08
N ASN A 269 24.19 2.49 -14.76
CA ASN A 269 25.49 2.33 -15.41
C ASN A 269 26.61 2.77 -14.44
N ALA A 270 27.86 2.87 -14.95
CA ALA A 270 29.01 3.24 -14.13
C ALA A 270 28.90 4.64 -13.48
N PHE A 271 28.10 5.53 -14.04
CA PHE A 271 28.02 6.93 -13.62
C PHE A 271 26.68 7.31 -12.98
N ASN A 272 25.57 6.64 -13.33
CA ASN A 272 24.24 7.06 -12.95
C ASN A 272 23.58 6.11 -11.94
N GLN A 273 23.05 6.75 -10.88
CA GLN A 273 22.26 6.11 -9.84
C GLN A 273 21.10 7.02 -9.44
N VAL A 274 19.88 6.56 -9.68
CA VAL A 274 18.66 7.38 -9.66
C VAL A 274 18.41 8.16 -8.37
N LEU A 275 18.80 7.63 -7.20
CA LEU A 275 18.60 8.34 -5.93
C LEU A 275 19.78 9.23 -5.57
N ARG A 276 21.01 8.80 -5.88
CA ARG A 276 22.25 9.56 -5.60
C ARG A 276 22.37 10.80 -6.46
N ASP A 277 22.00 10.70 -7.73
CA ASP A 277 22.21 11.76 -8.73
C ASP A 277 21.19 12.92 -8.60
N ARG A 278 20.35 12.87 -7.58
CA ARG A 278 19.43 13.96 -7.27
C ARG A 278 20.20 15.24 -6.93
N ARG A 279 19.77 16.35 -7.50
CA ARG A 279 20.32 17.67 -7.29
C ARG A 279 19.54 18.42 -6.19
N SER A 280 19.61 17.88 -4.96
CA SER A 280 18.93 18.48 -3.80
C SER A 280 19.34 19.93 -3.56
N ASP A 281 20.59 20.27 -3.91
CA ASP A 281 21.11 21.64 -3.91
C ASP A 281 20.34 22.61 -4.81
N VAL A 282 19.61 22.11 -5.80
CA VAL A 282 18.86 22.94 -6.75
C VAL A 282 17.38 23.03 -6.39
N TYR A 283 16.77 21.94 -5.88
CA TYR A 283 15.32 21.90 -5.72
C TYR A 283 14.82 21.80 -4.27
N ASP A 284 15.70 21.70 -3.28
CA ASP A 284 15.29 21.63 -1.86
C ASP A 284 14.48 22.85 -1.42
N GLU A 285 14.88 24.07 -1.83
CA GLU A 285 14.15 25.30 -1.52
C GLU A 285 12.74 25.35 -2.15
N MET A 286 12.53 24.62 -3.25
CA MET A 286 11.27 24.64 -3.99
C MET A 286 10.31 23.51 -3.57
N LEU A 287 10.84 22.35 -3.20
CA LEU A 287 10.03 21.17 -2.84
C LEU A 287 9.30 21.32 -1.48
N GLY A 288 9.74 22.19 -0.61
CA GLY A 288 9.09 22.50 0.66
C GLY A 288 8.24 23.78 0.61
N SER A 289 8.08 24.40 -0.55
CA SER A 289 7.40 25.68 -0.68
C SER A 289 5.93 25.48 -1.03
N ASP A 290 5.06 26.30 -0.41
CA ASP A 290 3.69 26.43 -0.84
C ASP A 290 3.62 26.97 -2.27
N LEU A 291 2.56 26.60 -2.99
CA LEU A 291 2.29 27.14 -4.31
C LEU A 291 2.21 28.68 -4.23
N LYS A 292 2.88 29.35 -5.15
CA LYS A 292 2.84 30.82 -5.20
C LYS A 292 1.41 31.29 -5.44
N ARG A 293 0.92 32.20 -4.61
CA ARG A 293 -0.40 32.82 -4.77
C ARG A 293 -0.52 33.41 -6.16
N GLY A 294 -1.62 33.12 -6.86
CA GLY A 294 -1.90 33.61 -8.21
C GLY A 294 -1.60 32.62 -9.34
N TRP A 295 -1.23 31.38 -9.02
CA TRP A 295 -1.08 30.30 -9.99
C TRP A 295 -2.34 29.44 -10.17
N TYR A 296 -3.43 29.76 -9.46
CA TYR A 296 -4.75 29.12 -9.59
C TYR A 296 -5.72 30.05 -10.31
#